data_d1b313bea981cd99b9c9c8e8bedaedd2
#
_entry.id   d1b313bea981cd99b9c9c8e8bedaedd2
#
_cell.length_a   1.000
_cell.length_b   1.000
_cell.length_c   1.000
_cell.angle_alpha   90.00
_cell.angle_beta   90.00
_cell.angle_gamma   90.00
#
_symmetry.space_group_name_H-M   'P 1'
#
loop_
_entity.id
_entity.type
_entity.pdbx_description
1 polymer ?
#
loop_
_entity_poly.entity_id
_entity_poly.type
_entity_poly.pdbx_seq_one_letter_code
_entity_poly.pdbx_strand_id
1 'polypeptide(L)'
;MKKYESIFILDERQVEDQGKAFSEEMAELIKSLGGVVDEIIAMGRRQFARKIGKKKSGIYYDFVFAMEEDKVASVKDKYRLDQRVLRMQTFMYDERAKTAAAVSKKLAAAEAEELKY
;
A
#
# COMPACT_ATOMS: atom_id res chain seq x y z
N MET A 1 -16.66 -6.73 10.30
CA MET A 1 -15.56 -6.04 9.61
C MET A 1 -15.42 -6.54 8.18
N LYS A 2 -15.01 -5.66 7.28
CA LYS A 2 -14.74 -6.02 5.90
C LYS A 2 -13.23 -6.18 5.69
N LYS A 3 -12.85 -7.02 4.74
CA LYS A 3 -11.44 -7.17 4.37
C LYS A 3 -11.07 -6.19 3.27
N TYR A 4 -9.89 -5.62 3.40
CA TYR A 4 -9.32 -4.67 2.44
C TYR A 4 -7.89 -5.05 2.11
N GLU A 5 -7.46 -4.57 0.97
CA GLU A 5 -6.07 -4.66 0.54
C GLU A 5 -5.58 -3.27 0.19
N SER A 6 -4.47 -2.86 0.78
CA SER A 6 -3.84 -1.56 0.47
C SER A 6 -2.47 -1.79 -0.12
N ILE A 7 -2.23 -1.24 -1.30
CA ILE A 7 -0.93 -1.27 -1.95
C ILE A 7 -0.29 0.09 -1.77
N PHE A 8 0.92 0.10 -1.19
CA PHE A 8 1.71 1.30 -0.98
C PHE A 8 2.93 1.29 -1.88
N ILE A 9 3.23 2.44 -2.46
CA ILE A 9 4.48 2.70 -3.15
C ILE A 9 5.22 3.73 -2.32
N LEU A 10 6.35 3.33 -1.75
CA LEU A 10 7.13 4.17 -0.86
C LEU A 10 8.34 4.76 -1.58
N ASP A 11 8.69 6.00 -1.20
CA ASP A 11 9.91 6.63 -1.68
C ASP A 11 11.11 5.97 -0.99
N GLU A 12 11.94 5.29 -1.77
CA GLU A 12 13.10 4.57 -1.24
C GLU A 12 14.11 5.46 -0.54
N ARG A 13 14.09 6.77 -0.81
CA ARG A 13 14.96 7.73 -0.16
C ARG A 13 14.45 8.17 1.20
N GLN A 14 13.16 7.97 1.48
CA GLN A 14 12.52 8.40 2.71
C GLN A 14 12.33 7.26 3.72
N VAL A 15 12.65 6.03 3.33
CA VAL A 15 12.52 4.86 4.20
C VAL A 15 13.85 4.12 4.31
N GLU A 16 14.06 3.49 5.46
CA GLU A 16 15.23 2.66 5.71
C GLU A 16 14.80 1.20 5.74
N ASP A 17 15.76 0.29 5.55
CA ASP A 17 15.56 -1.14 5.64
C ASP A 17 14.34 -1.60 4.82
N GLN A 18 14.23 -1.07 3.59
CA GLN A 18 13.15 -1.37 2.65
C GLN A 18 11.75 -1.10 3.21
N GLY A 19 11.64 -0.14 4.14
CA GLY A 19 10.36 0.26 4.69
C GLY A 19 9.85 -0.59 5.83
N LYS A 20 10.72 -1.35 6.50
CA LYS A 20 10.32 -2.21 7.62
C LYS A 20 9.62 -1.43 8.73
N ALA A 21 10.17 -0.28 9.12
CA ALA A 21 9.55 0.56 10.14
C ALA A 21 8.18 1.06 9.70
N PHE A 22 8.01 1.38 8.43
CA PHE A 22 6.71 1.77 7.87
C PHE A 22 5.69 0.64 8.01
N SER A 23 6.09 -0.59 7.68
CA SER A 23 5.18 -1.74 7.77
C SER A 23 4.75 -2.02 9.21
N GLU A 24 5.66 -1.87 10.16
CA GLU A 24 5.35 -2.03 11.58
C GLU A 24 4.38 -0.95 12.06
N GLU A 25 4.61 0.29 11.64
CA GLU A 25 3.73 1.43 11.96
C GLU A 25 2.32 1.22 11.41
N MET A 26 2.22 0.74 10.17
CA MET A 26 0.92 0.45 9.56
C MET A 26 0.17 -0.64 10.32
N ALA A 27 0.87 -1.71 10.73
CA ALA A 27 0.28 -2.78 11.52
C ALA A 27 -0.24 -2.27 12.86
N GLU A 28 0.54 -1.43 13.54
CA GLU A 28 0.13 -0.83 14.82
C GLU A 28 -1.09 0.09 14.63
N LEU A 29 -1.12 0.87 13.57
CA LEU A 29 -2.25 1.74 13.27
C LEU A 29 -3.53 0.93 13.07
N ILE A 30 -3.46 -0.14 12.29
CA ILE A 30 -4.60 -1.01 12.04
C ILE A 30 -5.13 -1.58 13.36
N LYS A 31 -4.24 -2.06 14.22
CA LYS A 31 -4.62 -2.58 15.54
C LYS A 31 -5.25 -1.51 16.41
N SER A 32 -4.70 -0.31 16.41
CA SER A 32 -5.21 0.80 17.22
C SER A 32 -6.61 1.24 16.80
N LEU A 33 -6.98 1.00 15.54
CA LEU A 33 -8.30 1.30 15.00
C LEU A 33 -9.28 0.11 15.11
N GLY A 34 -8.87 -0.93 15.83
CA GLY A 34 -9.72 -2.11 16.05
C GLY A 34 -9.70 -3.12 14.91
N GLY A 35 -8.78 -2.96 13.97
CA GLY A 35 -8.64 -3.87 12.85
C GLY A 35 -7.71 -5.04 13.13
N VAL A 36 -7.65 -5.97 12.19
CA VAL A 36 -6.79 -7.15 12.24
C VAL A 36 -5.97 -7.23 10.98
N VAL A 37 -4.65 -7.34 11.12
CA VAL A 37 -3.74 -7.54 9.97
C VAL A 37 -3.73 -9.02 9.63
N ASP A 38 -4.14 -9.36 8.40
CA ASP A 38 -4.09 -10.74 7.92
C ASP A 38 -2.73 -11.07 7.30
N GLU A 39 -2.21 -10.17 6.48
CA GLU A 39 -1.00 -10.45 5.71
C GLU A 39 -0.29 -9.15 5.35
N ILE A 40 1.04 -9.18 5.38
CA ILE A 40 1.88 -8.08 4.89
C ILE A 40 2.85 -8.70 3.88
N ILE A 41 2.76 -8.25 2.63
CA ILE A 41 3.61 -8.74 1.55
C ILE A 41 4.60 -7.64 1.17
N ALA A 42 5.88 -7.86 1.49
CA ALA A 42 6.94 -6.97 1.07
C ALA A 42 7.37 -7.37 -0.35
N MET A 43 7.03 -6.53 -1.31
CA MET A 43 7.32 -6.80 -2.71
C MET A 43 8.69 -6.30 -3.15
N GLY A 44 9.35 -5.53 -2.29
CA GLY A 44 10.66 -4.99 -2.55
C GLY A 44 10.67 -3.81 -3.50
N ARG A 45 11.87 -3.46 -3.95
CA ARG A 45 12.09 -2.32 -4.85
C ARG A 45 11.71 -2.72 -6.28
N ARG A 46 10.92 -1.88 -6.94
CA ARG A 46 10.55 -2.05 -8.34
C ARG A 46 10.71 -0.76 -9.10
N GLN A 47 11.06 -0.86 -10.37
CA GLN A 47 11.09 0.27 -11.27
C GLN A 47 9.67 0.52 -11.78
N PHE A 48 9.33 1.80 -11.94
CA PHE A 48 8.03 2.18 -12.49
C PHE A 48 8.02 2.05 -14.01
N ALA A 49 6.89 1.64 -14.56
CA ALA A 49 6.68 1.66 -16.01
C ALA A 49 6.80 3.09 -16.53
N ARG A 50 6.33 4.07 -15.72
CA ARG A 50 6.52 5.49 -15.97
C ARG A 50 6.91 6.17 -14.67
N LYS A 51 7.67 7.26 -14.77
CA LYS A 51 8.11 8.03 -13.60
C LYS A 51 6.93 8.61 -12.82
N ILE A 52 7.03 8.58 -11.49
CA ILE A 52 6.13 9.32 -10.61
C ILE A 52 6.86 10.62 -10.25
N GLY A 53 6.47 11.72 -10.91
CA GLY A 53 7.25 12.95 -10.83
C GLY A 53 8.66 12.71 -11.35
N LYS A 54 9.68 12.93 -10.50
CA LYS A 54 11.07 12.66 -10.82
C LYS A 54 11.53 11.27 -10.39
N LYS A 55 10.66 10.47 -9.78
CA LYS A 55 11.01 9.16 -9.25
C LYS A 55 10.86 8.09 -10.31
N LYS A 56 11.82 7.17 -10.36
CA LYS A 56 11.84 6.06 -11.33
C LYS A 56 11.51 4.72 -10.69
N SER A 57 11.61 4.63 -9.37
CA SER A 57 11.42 3.39 -8.63
C SER A 57 10.94 3.67 -7.22
N GLY A 58 10.45 2.64 -6.55
CA GLY A 58 9.99 2.72 -5.18
C GLY A 58 9.92 1.35 -4.54
N ILE A 59 9.59 1.35 -3.26
CA ILE A 59 9.40 0.14 -2.47
C ILE A 59 7.90 -0.16 -2.43
N TYR A 60 7.53 -1.38 -2.78
CA TYR A 60 6.12 -1.80 -2.85
C TYR A 60 5.76 -2.67 -1.66
N TYR A 61 4.64 -2.36 -1.03
CA TYR A 61 4.06 -3.15 0.05
C TYR A 61 2.58 -3.40 -0.23
N ASP A 62 2.13 -4.60 0.11
CA ASP A 62 0.73 -4.98 0.04
C ASP A 62 0.28 -5.41 1.44
N PHE A 63 -0.73 -4.71 1.99
CA PHE A 63 -1.29 -5.00 3.30
C PHE A 63 -2.71 -5.55 3.13
N VAL A 64 -2.93 -6.75 3.66
CA VAL A 64 -4.27 -7.33 3.72
C VAL A 64 -4.75 -7.28 5.16
N PHE A 65 -5.88 -6.65 5.41
CA PHE A 65 -6.38 -6.43 6.75
C PHE A 65 -7.91 -6.39 6.78
N ALA A 66 -8.47 -6.63 7.96
CA ALA A 66 -9.90 -6.49 8.22
C ALA A 66 -10.12 -5.27 9.11
N MET A 67 -11.12 -4.46 8.80
CA MET A 67 -11.38 -3.23 9.53
C MET A 67 -12.83 -2.78 9.29
N GLU A 68 -13.36 -1.97 10.20
CA GLU A 68 -14.64 -1.32 9.98
C GLU A 68 -14.52 -0.30 8.86
N GLU A 69 -15.53 -0.23 8.02
CA GLU A 69 -15.53 0.62 6.83
C GLU A 69 -15.25 2.09 7.16
N ASP A 70 -15.83 2.59 8.24
CA ASP A 70 -15.64 3.99 8.67
C ASP A 70 -14.22 4.28 9.17
N LYS A 71 -13.46 3.26 9.56
CA LYS A 71 -12.07 3.43 10.03
C LYS A 71 -11.05 3.44 8.91
N VAL A 72 -11.40 2.92 7.74
CA VAL A 72 -10.49 2.89 6.59
C VAL A 72 -10.11 4.32 6.16
N ALA A 73 -11.04 5.24 6.24
CA ALA A 73 -10.78 6.65 5.92
C ALA A 73 -9.67 7.23 6.80
N SER A 74 -9.61 6.83 8.08
CA SER A 74 -8.55 7.30 9.01
C SER A 74 -7.17 6.82 8.56
N VAL A 75 -7.07 5.61 8.03
CA VAL A 75 -5.81 5.09 7.49
C VAL A 75 -5.38 5.90 6.27
N LYS A 76 -6.30 6.15 5.35
CA LYS A 76 -6.03 6.95 4.15
C LYS A 76 -5.58 8.36 4.51
N ASP A 77 -6.27 9.00 5.45
CA ASP A 77 -5.96 10.36 5.86
C ASP A 77 -4.58 10.46 6.50
N LYS A 78 -4.20 9.47 7.31
CA LYS A 78 -2.88 9.47 7.96
C LYS A 78 -1.74 9.48 6.95
N TYR A 79 -1.87 8.70 5.88
CA TYR A 79 -0.78 8.52 4.92
C TYR A 79 -0.88 9.41 3.69
N ARG A 80 -1.97 10.13 3.51
CA ARG A 80 -2.18 10.95 2.32
C ARG A 80 -1.09 12.00 2.11
N LEU A 81 -0.61 12.62 3.19
CA LEU A 81 0.43 13.64 3.13
C LEU A 81 1.78 13.16 3.67
N ASP A 82 1.92 11.87 3.88
CA ASP A 82 3.18 11.29 4.36
C ASP A 82 4.21 11.30 3.24
N GLN A 83 5.37 11.92 3.49
CA GLN A 83 6.43 12.05 2.48
C GLN A 83 7.02 10.71 2.06
N ARG A 84 6.87 9.69 2.89
CA ARG A 84 7.35 8.34 2.55
C ARG A 84 6.48 7.66 1.51
N VAL A 85 5.23 8.10 1.35
CA VAL A 85 4.25 7.46 0.47
C VAL A 85 4.15 8.23 -0.84
N LEU A 86 4.55 7.59 -1.93
CA LEU A 86 4.38 8.13 -3.28
C LEU A 86 2.96 7.89 -3.78
N ARG A 87 2.42 6.69 -3.52
CA ARG A 87 1.07 6.31 -3.89
C ARG A 87 0.50 5.30 -2.90
N MET A 88 -0.81 5.35 -2.73
CA MET A 88 -1.57 4.40 -1.93
C MET A 88 -2.88 4.09 -2.63
N GLN A 89 -3.16 2.79 -2.80
CA GLN A 89 -4.42 2.31 -3.37
C GLN A 89 -5.04 1.32 -2.41
N THR A 90 -6.32 1.48 -2.12
CA THR A 90 -7.06 0.56 -1.24
C THR A 90 -8.20 -0.08 -2.02
N PHE A 91 -8.28 -1.39 -1.95
CA PHE A 91 -9.29 -2.19 -2.64
C PHE A 91 -10.05 -3.05 -1.64
N MET A 92 -11.29 -3.42 -1.99
CA MET A 92 -11.96 -4.52 -1.31
C MET A 92 -11.19 -5.80 -1.61
N TYR A 93 -10.88 -6.57 -0.56
CA TYR A 93 -10.12 -7.80 -0.72
C TYR A 93 -10.97 -8.87 -1.40
N ASP A 94 -10.43 -9.48 -2.46
CA ASP A 94 -11.05 -10.58 -3.19
C ASP A 94 -10.12 -11.80 -3.10
N GLU A 95 -10.55 -12.82 -2.38
CA GLU A 95 -9.76 -14.04 -2.19
C GLU A 95 -9.46 -14.75 -3.51
N ARG A 96 -10.33 -14.59 -4.51
CA ARG A 96 -10.11 -15.18 -5.83
C ARG A 96 -9.01 -14.51 -6.61
N ALA A 97 -8.57 -13.33 -6.17
CA ALA A 97 -7.50 -12.57 -6.81
C ALA A 97 -6.14 -12.76 -6.13
N LYS A 98 -5.96 -13.82 -5.35
CA LYS A 98 -4.75 -14.06 -4.54
C LYS A 98 -3.58 -14.65 -5.33
N THR A 99 -3.53 -14.46 -6.64
CA THR A 99 -2.46 -14.94 -7.49
C THR A 99 -1.43 -13.84 -7.77
N ALA A 100 -0.21 -14.24 -8.14
CA ALA A 100 0.82 -13.28 -8.54
C ALA A 100 0.37 -12.40 -9.70
N ALA A 101 -0.39 -12.96 -10.65
CA ALA A 101 -0.92 -12.22 -11.77
C ALA A 101 -1.89 -11.13 -11.32
N ALA A 102 -2.77 -11.45 -10.35
CA ALA A 102 -3.71 -10.48 -9.80
C ALA A 102 -2.99 -9.35 -9.06
N VAL A 103 -1.95 -9.69 -8.28
CA VAL A 103 -1.13 -8.70 -7.58
C VAL A 103 -0.45 -7.79 -8.59
N SER A 104 0.13 -8.34 -9.65
CA SER A 104 0.77 -7.56 -10.71
C SER A 104 -0.23 -6.63 -11.39
N LYS A 105 -1.46 -7.08 -11.63
CA LYS A 105 -2.52 -6.27 -12.21
C LYS A 105 -2.89 -5.10 -11.31
N LYS A 106 -2.96 -5.33 -10.01
CA LYS A 106 -3.25 -4.28 -9.03
C LYS A 106 -2.13 -3.25 -8.96
N LEU A 107 -0.88 -3.70 -9.04
CA LEU A 107 0.27 -2.80 -9.07
C LEU A 107 0.24 -1.93 -10.33
N ALA A 108 -0.08 -2.51 -11.47
CA ALA A 108 -0.22 -1.78 -12.73
C ALA A 108 -1.35 -0.73 -12.63
N ALA A 109 -2.46 -1.07 -11.98
CA ALA A 109 -3.55 -0.14 -11.76
C ALA A 109 -3.13 1.04 -10.87
N ALA A 110 -2.34 0.78 -9.82
CA ALA A 110 -1.82 1.83 -8.95
C ALA A 110 -0.88 2.76 -9.70
N GLU A 111 -0.02 2.24 -10.57
CA GLU A 111 0.86 3.03 -11.42
C GLU A 111 0.06 3.82 -12.46
N ALA A 112 -0.96 3.20 -13.06
CA ALA A 112 -1.80 3.84 -14.07
C ALA A 112 -2.58 5.02 -13.50
N GLU A 113 -3.01 4.95 -12.25
CA GLU A 113 -3.69 6.06 -11.59
C GLU A 113 -2.79 7.28 -11.48
N GLU A 114 -1.50 7.07 -11.26
CA GLU A 114 -0.52 8.14 -11.24
C GLU A 114 -0.44 8.88 -12.57
N LEU A 115 -0.66 8.17 -13.68
CA LEU A 115 -0.57 8.74 -15.02
C LEU A 115 -1.69 9.72 -15.35
N LYS A 116 -2.73 9.79 -14.53
CA LYS A 116 -3.85 10.73 -14.73
C LYS A 116 -3.57 12.13 -14.21
N TYR A 117 -2.46 12.30 -13.55
CA TYR A 117 -2.05 13.60 -12.98
C TYR A 117 -0.81 14.17 -13.72
#